data_5fd4a2ee15684eb8fbb747f2d4950bef
#
_entry.id   5fd4a2ee15684eb8fbb747f2d4950bef
#
_cell.length_a   1.000
_cell.length_b   1.000
_cell.length_c   1.000
_cell.angle_alpha   90.00
_cell.angle_beta   90.00
_cell.angle_gamma   90.00
#
_symmetry.space_group_name_H-M   'P 1'
#
loop_
_entity.id
_entity.type
_entity.pdbx_description
1 polymer ?
#
loop_
_entity_poly.entity_id
_entity_poly.type
_entity_poly.pdbx_seq_one_letter_code
_entity_poly.pdbx_strand_id
1 'polypeptide(L)'
;MLTFFAKLFYGILLCSILNFYLPRFLDLPFREKLATTLHELWHIGPKFDGDLRRLGGRCFAHGSSQKQYDAHTEALLDRWLSLGPPESLYDVLRLNFRDLTARHGRVFGRQVPTPKLTPVD
;
A
#
# COMPACT_ATOMS: atom_id res chain seq x y z
N MET A 1 7.57 5.60 -10.70
CA MET A 1 6.38 5.12 -9.98
C MET A 1 6.26 3.63 -10.19
N LEU A 2 6.32 2.84 -9.13
CA LEU A 2 6.06 1.40 -9.20
C LEU A 2 4.61 1.17 -8.80
N THR A 3 3.87 0.48 -9.65
CA THR A 3 2.46 0.17 -9.42
C THR A 3 2.37 -1.29 -9.01
N PHE A 4 1.91 -1.56 -7.80
CA PHE A 4 1.63 -2.92 -7.34
C PHE A 4 0.18 -3.26 -7.61
N PHE A 5 -0.05 -4.36 -8.32
CA PHE A 5 -1.37 -4.94 -8.44
C PHE A 5 -1.56 -5.95 -7.31
N ALA A 6 -2.34 -5.60 -6.30
CA ALA A 6 -2.78 -6.57 -5.32
C ALA A 6 -3.97 -7.34 -5.90
N LYS A 7 -3.75 -8.56 -6.34
CA LYS A 7 -4.81 -9.47 -6.78
C LYS A 7 -5.18 -10.36 -5.61
N LEU A 8 -6.23 -10.01 -4.88
CA LEU A 8 -6.78 -10.88 -3.85
C LEU A 8 -7.82 -11.80 -4.50
N PHE A 9 -7.49 -13.10 -4.58
CA PHE A 9 -8.43 -14.12 -5.07
C PHE A 9 -9.33 -14.58 -3.92
N TYR A 10 -10.56 -14.12 -3.92
CA TYR A 10 -11.72 -14.86 -3.40
C TYR A 10 -12.92 -14.42 -4.23
N GLY A 11 -13.18 -15.12 -5.34
CA GLY A 11 -14.46 -15.10 -6.06
C GLY A 11 -14.96 -13.78 -6.69
N ILE A 12 -14.41 -12.64 -6.32
CA ILE A 12 -14.72 -11.30 -6.87
C ILE A 12 -13.40 -10.65 -7.26
N LEU A 13 -13.25 -10.30 -8.54
CA LEU A 13 -12.06 -9.65 -9.07
C LEU A 13 -12.03 -8.19 -8.62
N LEU A 14 -11.36 -7.91 -7.48
CA LEU A 14 -11.09 -6.56 -7.03
C LEU A 14 -9.71 -6.14 -7.49
N CYS A 15 -9.65 -5.15 -8.35
CA CYS A 15 -8.41 -4.49 -8.75
C CYS A 15 -8.25 -3.19 -7.96
N SER A 16 -7.46 -3.25 -6.89
CA SER A 16 -6.93 -2.03 -6.27
C SER A 16 -5.52 -1.79 -6.77
N ILE A 17 -5.20 -0.55 -7.12
CA ILE A 17 -3.88 -0.13 -7.58
C ILE A 17 -3.25 0.69 -6.48
N LEU A 18 -2.12 0.20 -5.93
CA LEU A 18 -1.29 0.94 -4.99
C LEU A 18 -0.11 1.56 -5.74
N ASN A 19 0.11 2.84 -5.52
CA ASN A 19 1.17 3.60 -6.19
C ASN A 19 2.25 4.02 -5.17
N PHE A 20 3.51 3.65 -5.45
CA PHE A 20 4.65 4.07 -4.67
C PHE A 20 5.67 4.81 -5.55
N TYR A 21 6.22 5.90 -5.02
CA TYR A 21 7.23 6.69 -5.72
C TYR A 21 8.63 6.14 -5.46
N LEU A 22 9.25 5.55 -6.46
CA LEU A 22 10.62 5.06 -6.40
C LEU A 22 11.62 6.12 -6.91
N PRO A 23 12.83 6.13 -6.39
CA PRO A 23 13.41 5.26 -5.33
C PRO A 23 12.98 5.64 -3.91
N ARG A 24 12.38 6.81 -3.71
CA ARG A 24 12.08 7.44 -2.41
C ARG A 24 11.42 6.47 -1.41
N PHE A 25 10.42 5.73 -1.84
CA PHE A 25 9.73 4.76 -0.96
C PHE A 25 10.68 3.67 -0.46
N LEU A 26 11.52 3.09 -1.34
CA LEU A 26 12.43 2.01 -0.96
C LEU A 26 13.60 2.48 -0.09
N ASP A 27 13.90 3.78 -0.10
CA ASP A 27 14.96 4.37 0.73
C ASP A 27 14.47 4.77 2.14
N LEU A 28 13.16 4.64 2.41
CA LEU A 28 12.62 4.79 3.77
C LEU A 28 13.14 3.69 4.71
N PRO A 29 13.19 3.95 6.02
CA PRO A 29 13.41 2.91 7.02
C PRO A 29 12.38 1.77 6.87
N PHE A 30 12.79 0.55 7.19
CA PHE A 30 11.95 -0.65 7.00
C PHE A 30 10.55 -0.52 7.62
N ARG A 31 10.49 -0.05 8.87
CA ARG A 31 9.22 0.13 9.57
C ARG A 31 8.32 1.16 8.88
N GLU A 32 8.89 2.25 8.39
CA GLU A 32 8.14 3.28 7.65
C GLU A 32 7.59 2.75 6.32
N LYS A 33 8.33 1.88 5.63
CA LYS A 33 7.81 1.20 4.43
C LYS A 33 6.60 0.32 4.74
N LEU A 34 6.65 -0.43 5.84
CA LEU A 34 5.51 -1.25 6.28
C LEU A 34 4.32 -0.39 6.67
N ALA A 35 4.54 0.67 7.46
CA ALA A 35 3.49 1.61 7.85
C ALA A 35 2.85 2.29 6.63
N THR A 36 3.66 2.76 5.67
CA THR A 36 3.17 3.34 4.42
C THR A 36 2.35 2.34 3.61
N THR A 37 2.81 1.08 3.52
CA THR A 37 2.07 0.03 2.81
C THR A 37 0.71 -0.24 3.48
N LEU A 38 0.67 -0.32 4.81
CA LEU A 38 -0.59 -0.49 5.55
C LEU A 38 -1.49 0.74 5.43
N HIS A 39 -0.92 1.95 5.41
CA HIS A 39 -1.65 3.19 5.17
C HIS A 39 -2.42 3.10 3.84
N GLU A 40 -1.75 2.73 2.77
CA GLU A 40 -2.37 2.60 1.44
C GLU A 40 -3.40 1.46 1.40
N LEU A 41 -3.09 0.33 2.01
CA LEU A 41 -4.04 -0.79 2.11
C LEU A 41 -5.29 -0.43 2.92
N TRP A 42 -5.17 0.42 3.92
CA TRP A 42 -6.29 0.86 4.75
C TRP A 42 -7.28 1.74 4.00
N HIS A 43 -6.88 2.37 2.90
CA HIS A 43 -7.80 3.11 2.03
C HIS A 43 -8.80 2.19 1.30
N ILE A 44 -8.50 0.90 1.19
CA ILE A 44 -9.41 -0.06 0.56
C ILE A 44 -10.65 -0.24 1.45
N GLY A 45 -11.83 -0.16 0.84
CA GLY A 45 -13.09 -0.37 1.54
C GLY A 45 -13.19 -1.77 2.16
N PRO A 46 -13.85 -1.92 3.32
CA PRO A 46 -13.93 -3.21 4.02
C PRO A 46 -14.72 -4.28 3.29
N LYS A 47 -15.50 -3.90 2.30
CA LYS A 47 -16.26 -4.83 1.44
C LYS A 47 -15.43 -5.40 0.30
N PHE A 48 -14.26 -4.80 0.02
CA PHE A 48 -13.42 -5.16 -1.13
C PHE A 48 -14.17 -5.14 -2.47
N ASP A 49 -15.04 -4.17 -2.66
CA ASP A 49 -15.88 -3.97 -3.85
C ASP A 49 -15.33 -2.93 -4.82
N GLY A 50 -14.08 -2.49 -4.61
CA GLY A 50 -13.42 -1.45 -5.40
C GLY A 50 -13.66 -0.04 -4.89
N ASP A 51 -14.51 0.14 -3.89
CA ASP A 51 -14.71 1.44 -3.25
C ASP A 51 -13.63 1.72 -2.20
N LEU A 52 -13.44 3.01 -1.90
CA LEU A 52 -12.52 3.47 -0.87
C LEU A 52 -13.20 3.46 0.50
N ARG A 53 -12.40 3.21 1.53
CA ARG A 53 -12.83 3.39 2.92
C ARG A 53 -13.13 4.87 3.17
N ARG A 54 -14.33 5.14 3.66
CA ARG A 54 -14.77 6.50 4.00
C ARG A 54 -14.80 6.65 5.51
N LEU A 55 -13.96 7.55 6.00
CA LEU A 55 -13.91 7.91 7.41
C LEU A 55 -14.74 9.17 7.65
N GLY A 56 -15.32 9.28 8.83
CA GLY A 56 -16.04 10.49 9.22
C GLY A 56 -15.11 11.69 9.37
N GLY A 57 -15.67 12.91 9.29
CA GLY A 57 -14.93 14.13 9.49
C GLY A 57 -14.70 14.94 8.22
N ARG A 58 -13.77 15.91 8.30
CA ARG A 58 -13.52 16.89 7.24
C ARG A 58 -12.89 16.25 6.00
N CYS A 59 -12.11 15.19 6.17
CA CYS A 59 -11.48 14.45 5.08
C CYS A 59 -11.88 12.98 5.18
N PHE A 60 -12.66 12.49 4.21
CA PHE A 60 -13.12 11.11 4.23
C PHE A 60 -11.99 10.08 4.13
N ALA A 61 -10.84 10.45 3.57
CA ALA A 61 -9.69 9.55 3.41
C ALA A 61 -8.90 9.33 4.71
N HIS A 62 -8.73 10.36 5.52
CA HIS A 62 -7.94 10.32 6.77
C HIS A 62 -8.73 10.73 8.01
N GLY A 63 -10.03 11.02 7.86
CA GLY A 63 -10.88 11.47 8.96
C GLY A 63 -10.62 12.91 9.38
N SER A 64 -10.77 13.20 10.68
CA SER A 64 -10.64 14.55 11.22
C SER A 64 -9.20 14.96 11.56
N SER A 65 -8.28 14.01 11.67
CA SER A 65 -6.90 14.25 12.11
C SER A 65 -5.92 13.29 11.47
N GLN A 66 -4.97 13.81 10.72
CA GLN A 66 -3.85 13.03 10.15
C GLN A 66 -3.06 12.31 11.25
N LYS A 67 -2.77 13.01 12.35
CA LYS A 67 -2.04 12.42 13.49
C LYS A 67 -2.75 11.21 14.09
N GLN A 68 -4.08 11.25 14.20
CA GLN A 68 -4.85 10.11 14.69
C GLN A 68 -4.85 8.96 13.69
N TYR A 69 -4.92 9.27 12.42
CA TYR A 69 -4.84 8.27 11.35
C TYR A 69 -3.48 7.57 11.35
N ASP A 70 -2.39 8.32 11.46
CA ASP A 70 -1.03 7.77 11.51
C ASP A 70 -0.84 6.89 12.75
N ALA A 71 -1.31 7.33 13.93
CA ALA A 71 -1.27 6.53 15.15
C ALA A 71 -2.09 5.23 15.03
N HIS A 72 -3.23 5.28 14.35
CA HIS A 72 -4.03 4.09 14.06
C HIS A 72 -3.29 3.13 13.15
N THR A 73 -2.64 3.62 12.09
CA THR A 73 -1.86 2.80 11.15
C THR A 73 -0.67 2.14 11.85
N GLU A 74 0.01 2.85 12.74
CA GLU A 74 1.10 2.28 13.56
C GLU A 74 0.58 1.17 14.48
N ALA A 75 -0.54 1.37 15.15
CA ALA A 75 -1.16 0.33 15.99
C ALA A 75 -1.59 -0.90 15.19
N LEU A 76 -2.09 -0.72 13.97
CA LEU A 76 -2.39 -1.81 13.04
C LEU A 76 -1.13 -2.57 12.65
N LEU A 77 -0.03 -1.87 12.38
CA LEU A 77 1.26 -2.48 12.05
C LEU A 77 1.76 -3.35 13.20
N ASP A 78 1.73 -2.84 14.44
CA ASP A 78 2.15 -3.59 15.63
C ASP A 78 1.28 -4.86 15.82
N ARG A 79 -0.02 -4.72 15.67
CA ARG A 79 -0.95 -5.85 15.74
C ARG A 79 -0.67 -6.87 14.64
N TRP A 80 -0.48 -6.44 13.40
CA TRP A 80 -0.19 -7.33 12.28
C TRP A 80 1.13 -8.09 12.50
N LEU A 81 2.19 -7.41 12.93
CA LEU A 81 3.47 -8.04 13.24
C LEU A 81 3.36 -9.05 14.40
N SER A 82 2.54 -8.76 15.41
CA SER A 82 2.32 -9.68 16.54
C SER A 82 1.63 -11.00 16.14
N LEU A 83 0.95 -11.03 15.00
CA LEU A 83 0.36 -12.23 14.44
C LEU A 83 1.38 -13.16 13.76
N GLY A 84 2.65 -12.75 13.67
CA GLY A 84 3.73 -13.53 13.07
C GLY A 84 3.54 -13.79 11.56
N PRO A 85 3.29 -12.77 10.74
CA PRO A 85 3.14 -12.98 9.30
C PRO A 85 4.43 -13.56 8.72
N PRO A 86 4.34 -14.41 7.67
CA PRO A 86 5.52 -14.96 7.02
C PRO A 86 6.43 -13.85 6.49
N GLU A 87 7.72 -13.89 6.85
CA GLU A 87 8.68 -12.87 6.42
C GLU A 87 8.78 -12.75 4.90
N SER A 88 8.55 -13.82 4.16
CA SER A 88 8.53 -13.84 2.70
C SER A 88 7.52 -12.87 2.07
N LEU A 89 6.52 -12.40 2.83
CA LEU A 89 5.55 -11.40 2.35
C LEU A 89 6.15 -9.98 2.29
N TYR A 90 7.17 -9.70 3.09
CA TYR A 90 7.66 -8.32 3.26
C TYR A 90 9.19 -8.20 3.35
N ASP A 91 9.95 -9.28 3.26
CA ASP A 91 11.42 -9.25 3.35
C ASP A 91 12.06 -8.38 2.26
N VAL A 92 11.45 -8.31 1.07
CA VAL A 92 11.87 -7.41 -0.01
C VAL A 92 11.91 -5.94 0.41
N LEU A 93 11.06 -5.54 1.35
CA LEU A 93 11.03 -4.18 1.89
C LEU A 93 12.22 -3.88 2.82
N ARG A 94 13.00 -4.87 3.24
CA ARG A 94 14.24 -4.66 4.00
C ARG A 94 15.34 -4.05 3.13
N LEU A 95 15.26 -4.23 1.81
CA LEU A 95 16.21 -3.68 0.86
C LEU A 95 15.85 -2.23 0.50
N ASN A 96 16.85 -1.36 0.42
CA ASN A 96 16.70 -0.07 -0.23
C ASN A 96 16.79 -0.22 -1.76
N PHE A 97 16.60 0.87 -2.51
CA PHE A 97 16.63 0.81 -3.97
C PHE A 97 17.99 0.35 -4.53
N ARG A 98 19.08 0.81 -3.92
CA ARG A 98 20.45 0.43 -4.31
C ARG A 98 20.69 -1.06 -4.09
N ASP A 99 20.34 -1.57 -2.92
CA ASP A 99 20.58 -2.97 -2.55
C ASP A 99 19.69 -3.91 -3.38
N LEU A 100 18.45 -3.49 -3.64
CA LEU A 100 17.55 -4.23 -4.53
C LEU A 100 18.13 -4.34 -5.95
N THR A 101 18.66 -3.22 -6.48
CA THR A 101 19.30 -3.19 -7.79
C THR A 101 20.57 -4.05 -7.80
N ALA A 102 21.40 -3.98 -6.76
CA ALA A 102 22.61 -4.79 -6.63
C ALA A 102 22.29 -6.29 -6.57
N ARG A 103 21.25 -6.68 -5.83
CA ARG A 103 20.82 -8.07 -5.67
C ARG A 103 20.24 -8.67 -6.95
N HIS A 104 19.48 -7.91 -7.72
CA HIS A 104 18.73 -8.39 -8.88
C HIS A 104 19.27 -7.91 -10.23
N GLY A 105 20.35 -7.13 -10.22
CA GLY A 105 20.98 -6.55 -11.42
C GLY A 105 20.20 -5.37 -12.00
N ARG A 106 18.90 -5.41 -12.05
CA ARG A 106 18.04 -4.33 -12.55
C ARG A 106 16.68 -4.33 -11.86
N VAL A 107 16.11 -3.13 -11.76
CA VAL A 107 14.71 -2.94 -11.40
C VAL A 107 13.99 -2.45 -12.66
N PHE A 108 13.00 -3.21 -13.11
CA PHE A 108 12.20 -2.84 -14.28
C PHE A 108 10.89 -2.21 -13.81
N GLY A 109 10.52 -1.10 -14.45
CA GLY A 109 9.20 -0.51 -14.35
C GLY A 109 8.43 -0.67 -15.66
N ARG A 110 7.13 -0.89 -15.60
CA ARG A 110 6.23 -0.79 -16.74
C ARG A 110 5.38 0.47 -16.55
N GLN A 111 5.38 1.34 -17.55
CA GLN A 111 4.46 2.46 -17.55
C GLN A 111 3.06 1.95 -17.91
N VAL A 112 2.11 2.14 -17.00
CA VAL A 112 0.70 1.80 -17.22
C VAL A 112 -0.07 3.09 -17.35
N PRO A 113 -0.90 3.27 -18.39
CA PRO A 113 -1.77 4.44 -18.51
C PRO A 113 -2.69 4.55 -17.28
N THR A 114 -2.86 5.74 -16.76
CA THR A 114 -3.81 5.98 -15.68
C THR A 114 -5.23 5.65 -16.19
N PRO A 115 -5.98 4.77 -15.50
CA PRO A 115 -7.34 4.46 -15.88
C PRO A 115 -8.20 5.73 -15.89
N LYS A 116 -8.99 5.90 -16.93
CA LYS A 116 -9.98 6.99 -16.98
C LYS A 116 -11.27 6.49 -16.34
N LEU A 117 -11.86 7.30 -15.47
CA LEU A 117 -13.19 7.05 -14.96
C LEU A 117 -14.18 7.26 -16.12
N THR A 118 -15.00 6.25 -16.39
CA THR A 118 -16.14 6.38 -17.31
C THR A 118 -17.41 6.42 -16.48
N PRO A 119 -18.35 7.37 -16.74
CA PRO A 119 -19.65 7.33 -16.10
C PRO A 119 -20.33 5.99 -16.39
N VAL A 120 -20.98 5.43 -15.38
CA VAL A 120 -21.87 4.27 -15.54
C VAL A 120 -23.28 4.85 -15.59
N ASP A 121 -23.97 4.68 -16.73
CA ASP A 121 -25.36 5.08 -16.91
C ASP A 121 -26.29 4.21 -16.05
#